data_026f030d9a3cfad3d84a97b9a5c15135
#
_entry.id   026f030d9a3cfad3d84a97b9a5c15135
#
_cell.length_a   1.000
_cell.length_b   1.000
_cell.length_c   1.000
_cell.angle_alpha   90.00
_cell.angle_beta   90.00
_cell.angle_gamma   90.00
#
_symmetry.space_group_name_H-M   'P 1'
#
loop_
_entity.id
_entity.type
_entity.pdbx_description
1 polymer ?
#
loop_
_entity_poly.entity_id
_entity_poly.type
_entity_poly.pdbx_seq_one_letter_code
_entity_poly.pdbx_strand_id
1 'polypeptide(L)'
;MDAPLLNKRAEHNGLYKLLRRKAANVPEEAPHTSNDMQLIKALDVSQLVSIGVGTTIGAGIFILVGTVAKEQAGPSVSVSFFIAGLAAALSALCYAELASRYPSAGSAYHYAYTFLGEGFAWLVGWALVLEYTVGGSTVARGFSPNLALFVGGQEKLPIWLMRQQIPGTNIILDPCAGLLVVVVTLLLCAGIKESATAQTIMTAGLVLVLLFVIFVGSWIGFSTGWQGYKQASGFLPFGLRGTLGGAATVFFSYIGFDAVASTAEEVKNPQRDLPLGIGLALFICGSLYMAVSAVVVGIVPYTQMNPDTPISSAFSDHGVSWAMYIVAVGAMVAMLTTLLGSFLPQPRILMTMSRDGLLPSIFGTVNKSTAVPVNSTLATGLVAVLMSTSMDVDQLSGMVSVGTLMAFTVVGLCILVLRYVPPLEESSIAASFPEEEEHESKRFLAVLSIISIFGGILLVSLASSFTFLASWGRWMMGTVGLLLLISGTVKLLITKEVGISHHFGHSNCFHCPFVPVLPVASILVNVYLLANIGISTWIRVSVWLIFGLLVYAFYGVHYSLSGRTRV
;
A
#
# COMPACT_ATOMS: atom_id res chain seq x y z
N MET A 1 33.78 32.94 -17.15
CA MET A 1 33.24 33.82 -16.08
C MET A 1 31.70 33.74 -15.99
N ASP A 2 31.00 32.76 -16.63
CA ASP A 2 29.54 32.71 -16.77
C ASP A 2 28.83 31.50 -16.10
N ALA A 3 29.58 30.65 -15.40
CA ALA A 3 29.01 29.51 -14.69
C ALA A 3 28.06 29.87 -13.49
N PRO A 4 28.30 30.93 -12.71
CA PRO A 4 27.42 31.27 -11.58
C PRO A 4 26.10 31.92 -11.97
N LEU A 5 25.97 32.47 -13.18
CA LEU A 5 24.71 33.11 -13.65
C LEU A 5 23.71 32.09 -14.25
N LEU A 6 24.21 31.02 -14.83
CA LEU A 6 23.36 29.90 -15.32
C LEU A 6 22.72 29.15 -14.15
N ASN A 7 23.45 28.98 -13.04
CA ASN A 7 22.93 28.31 -11.85
C ASN A 7 21.82 29.15 -11.16
N LYS A 8 21.95 30.47 -11.08
CA LYS A 8 20.92 31.35 -10.53
C LYS A 8 19.62 31.42 -11.37
N ARG A 9 19.71 31.25 -12.71
CA ARG A 9 18.51 31.17 -13.57
C ARG A 9 17.79 29.81 -13.46
N ALA A 10 18.51 28.73 -13.21
CA ALA A 10 17.93 27.41 -12.98
C ALA A 10 17.17 27.34 -11.63
N GLU A 11 17.61 28.07 -10.60
CA GLU A 11 16.93 28.12 -9.29
C GLU A 11 15.53 28.76 -9.33
N HIS A 12 15.22 29.57 -10.34
CA HIS A 12 13.91 30.20 -10.52
C HIS A 12 12.91 29.34 -11.31
N ASN A 13 13.37 28.26 -11.96
CA ASN A 13 12.48 27.38 -12.71
C ASN A 13 11.80 26.38 -11.77
N GLY A 14 10.46 26.45 -11.63
CA GLY A 14 9.66 25.56 -10.79
C GLY A 14 9.88 24.07 -11.09
N LEU A 15 10.18 23.71 -12.35
CA LEU A 15 10.50 22.34 -12.77
C LEU A 15 11.79 21.81 -12.15
N TYR A 16 12.81 22.65 -11.96
CA TYR A 16 14.06 22.25 -11.32
C TYR A 16 13.85 21.90 -9.83
N LYS A 17 12.93 22.60 -9.15
CA LYS A 17 12.57 22.32 -7.75
C LYS A 17 11.93 20.94 -7.60
N LEU A 18 11.09 20.50 -8.55
CA LEU A 18 10.44 19.20 -8.54
C LEU A 18 11.40 18.01 -8.70
N LEU A 19 12.56 18.24 -9.36
CA LEU A 19 13.56 17.20 -9.65
C LEU A 19 14.73 17.19 -8.63
N ARG A 20 14.67 18.00 -7.57
CA ARG A 20 15.67 17.97 -6.50
C ARG A 20 15.69 16.60 -5.83
N ARG A 21 16.87 16.03 -5.64
CA ARG A 21 17.08 14.73 -5.00
C ARG A 21 17.76 14.89 -3.65
N LYS A 22 17.41 14.06 -2.70
CA LYS A 22 18.10 13.92 -1.43
C LYS A 22 19.36 13.10 -1.67
N ALA A 23 20.52 13.52 -1.14
CA ALA A 23 21.75 12.75 -1.28
C ALA A 23 21.62 11.42 -0.54
N ALA A 24 21.97 10.32 -1.22
CA ALA A 24 21.82 8.97 -0.67
C ALA A 24 22.81 8.65 0.48
N ASN A 25 23.89 9.44 0.59
CA ASN A 25 24.99 9.22 1.54
C ASN A 25 25.01 10.19 2.72
N VAL A 26 23.98 10.99 2.93
CA VAL A 26 23.89 11.71 4.18
C VAL A 26 23.42 10.69 5.23
N PRO A 27 24.33 10.18 6.11
CA PRO A 27 23.86 9.70 7.39
C PRO A 27 22.98 10.82 7.91
N GLU A 28 21.89 10.52 8.56
CA GLU A 28 20.98 11.51 9.16
C GLU A 28 21.67 12.30 10.30
N GLU A 29 22.93 12.63 10.12
CA GLU A 29 23.81 13.55 10.85
C GLU A 29 23.73 14.96 10.24
N ALA A 30 22.52 15.48 10.00
CA ALA A 30 22.30 16.90 10.22
C ALA A 30 22.58 17.17 11.71
N PRO A 31 23.12 18.35 12.14
CA PRO A 31 23.50 18.60 13.53
C PRO A 31 22.28 18.38 14.42
N HIS A 32 22.13 17.17 14.87
CA HIS A 32 21.13 16.77 15.83
C HIS A 32 21.50 17.50 17.12
N THR A 33 20.67 18.42 17.50
CA THR A 33 20.58 18.77 18.91
C THR A 33 20.54 17.45 19.65
N SER A 34 21.48 17.24 20.51
CA SER A 34 21.93 16.06 21.26
C SER A 34 20.86 15.20 21.99
N ASN A 35 19.70 14.95 21.40
CA ASN A 35 18.59 14.21 22.02
C ASN A 35 17.76 13.34 21.05
N ASP A 36 18.22 13.08 19.82
CA ASP A 36 17.54 12.09 18.97
C ASP A 36 17.90 10.68 19.44
N MET A 37 16.97 10.06 20.18
CA MET A 37 17.07 8.64 20.56
C MET A 37 17.05 7.80 19.28
N GLN A 38 18.18 7.15 18.98
CA GLN A 38 18.24 6.11 17.95
C GLN A 38 17.28 4.99 18.32
N LEU A 39 16.52 4.52 17.36
CA LEU A 39 15.61 3.38 17.54
C LEU A 39 16.43 2.12 17.87
N ILE A 40 15.99 1.36 18.88
CA ILE A 40 16.70 0.15 19.33
C ILE A 40 16.46 -0.93 18.28
N LYS A 41 17.54 -1.47 17.70
CA LYS A 41 17.49 -2.60 16.77
C LYS A 41 17.12 -3.88 17.52
N ALA A 42 15.85 -4.22 17.57
CA ALA A 42 15.33 -5.34 18.35
C ALA A 42 14.62 -6.41 17.50
N LEU A 43 14.11 -6.05 16.30
CA LEU A 43 13.23 -6.92 15.52
C LEU A 43 13.97 -8.06 14.81
N ASP A 44 13.43 -9.28 14.97
CA ASP A 44 13.84 -10.51 14.28
C ASP A 44 12.86 -10.87 13.15
N VAL A 45 13.22 -11.82 12.27
CA VAL A 45 12.38 -12.30 11.16
C VAL A 45 10.99 -12.73 11.62
N SER A 46 10.86 -13.45 12.75
CA SER A 46 9.55 -13.89 13.26
C SER A 46 8.63 -12.74 13.64
N GLN A 47 9.19 -11.67 14.22
CA GLN A 47 8.45 -10.47 14.56
C GLN A 47 8.07 -9.67 13.31
N LEU A 48 8.95 -9.59 12.31
CA LEU A 48 8.65 -8.96 11.02
C LEU A 48 7.53 -9.69 10.28
N VAL A 49 7.56 -11.02 10.25
CA VAL A 49 6.47 -11.82 9.69
C VAL A 49 5.17 -11.57 10.45
N SER A 50 5.22 -11.52 11.78
CA SER A 50 4.03 -11.24 12.59
C SER A 50 3.46 -9.84 12.35
N ILE A 51 4.33 -8.83 12.23
CA ILE A 51 3.92 -7.47 11.85
C ILE A 51 3.27 -7.49 10.47
N GLY A 52 3.95 -8.07 9.45
CA GLY A 52 3.43 -8.12 8.09
C GLY A 52 2.11 -8.88 7.98
N VAL A 53 1.97 -10.04 8.61
CA VAL A 53 0.72 -10.81 8.62
C VAL A 53 -0.38 -10.07 9.38
N GLY A 54 -0.07 -9.52 10.57
CA GLY A 54 -1.06 -8.84 11.41
C GLY A 54 -1.55 -7.51 10.83
N THR A 55 -0.72 -6.78 10.07
CA THR A 55 -1.13 -5.56 9.37
C THR A 55 -1.90 -5.86 8.08
N THR A 56 -1.63 -6.99 7.44
CA THR A 56 -2.26 -7.38 6.17
C THR A 56 -3.61 -8.07 6.38
N ILE A 57 -3.73 -8.97 7.36
CA ILE A 57 -4.98 -9.69 7.63
C ILE A 57 -5.95 -8.81 8.44
N GLY A 58 -6.91 -8.23 7.76
CA GLY A 58 -7.91 -7.33 8.35
C GLY A 58 -9.25 -7.40 7.60
N ALA A 59 -9.87 -6.25 7.37
CA ALA A 59 -11.15 -6.13 6.68
C ALA A 59 -11.17 -6.80 5.30
N GLY A 60 -10.03 -6.93 4.64
CA GLY A 60 -9.92 -7.52 3.31
C GLY A 60 -10.50 -8.93 3.22
N ILE A 61 -10.07 -9.86 4.06
CA ILE A 61 -10.58 -11.23 4.03
C ILE A 61 -11.92 -11.36 4.76
N PHE A 62 -12.12 -10.64 5.88
CA PHE A 62 -13.33 -10.81 6.68
C PHE A 62 -14.57 -10.13 6.09
N ILE A 63 -14.42 -9.18 5.16
CA ILE A 63 -15.52 -8.42 4.56
C ILE A 63 -15.51 -8.56 3.04
N LEU A 64 -14.40 -8.18 2.36
CA LEU A 64 -14.40 -8.09 0.90
C LEU A 64 -14.61 -9.43 0.21
N VAL A 65 -14.31 -10.56 0.85
CA VAL A 65 -14.63 -11.89 0.27
C VAL A 65 -16.12 -12.02 -0.04
N GLY A 66 -17.01 -11.50 0.82
CA GLY A 66 -18.44 -11.54 0.62
C GLY A 66 -18.92 -10.61 -0.50
N THR A 67 -18.54 -9.34 -0.41
CA THR A 67 -18.91 -8.32 -1.41
C THR A 67 -18.43 -8.70 -2.81
N VAL A 68 -17.14 -9.07 -2.94
CA VAL A 68 -16.56 -9.43 -4.25
C VAL A 68 -17.13 -10.73 -4.80
N ALA A 69 -17.40 -11.74 -3.96
CA ALA A 69 -18.07 -12.94 -4.40
C ALA A 69 -19.48 -12.65 -4.90
N LYS A 70 -20.24 -11.81 -4.19
CA LYS A 70 -21.63 -11.50 -4.54
C LYS A 70 -21.77 -10.65 -5.79
N GLU A 71 -20.90 -9.64 -5.97
CA GLU A 71 -21.12 -8.58 -6.96
C GLU A 71 -20.20 -8.67 -8.19
N GLN A 72 -19.04 -9.34 -8.08
CA GLN A 72 -18.00 -9.24 -9.10
C GLN A 72 -17.48 -10.58 -9.61
N ALA A 73 -17.13 -11.52 -8.71
CA ALA A 73 -16.40 -12.72 -9.10
C ALA A 73 -17.22 -14.03 -8.97
N GLY A 74 -18.19 -14.10 -8.05
CA GLY A 74 -18.86 -15.33 -7.73
C GLY A 74 -17.91 -16.36 -7.07
N PRO A 75 -18.07 -17.67 -7.37
CA PRO A 75 -17.18 -18.71 -6.84
C PRO A 75 -15.69 -18.52 -7.22
N SER A 76 -15.38 -17.78 -8.29
CA SER A 76 -14.00 -17.53 -8.72
C SER A 76 -13.26 -16.47 -7.88
N VAL A 77 -13.84 -15.98 -6.80
CA VAL A 77 -13.17 -15.01 -5.89
C VAL A 77 -11.84 -15.55 -5.35
N SER A 78 -11.68 -16.86 -5.17
CA SER A 78 -10.41 -17.49 -4.79
C SER A 78 -9.31 -17.28 -5.84
N VAL A 79 -9.70 -17.31 -7.13
CA VAL A 79 -8.78 -16.98 -8.25
C VAL A 79 -8.49 -15.48 -8.27
N SER A 80 -9.46 -14.63 -7.92
CA SER A 80 -9.23 -13.19 -7.76
C SER A 80 -8.19 -12.91 -6.67
N PHE A 81 -8.25 -13.58 -5.52
CA PHE A 81 -7.22 -13.49 -4.47
C PHE A 81 -5.86 -14.00 -4.96
N PHE A 82 -5.80 -15.07 -5.73
CA PHE A 82 -4.54 -15.55 -6.31
C PHE A 82 -3.89 -14.53 -7.23
N ILE A 83 -4.67 -13.95 -8.15
CA ILE A 83 -4.18 -12.92 -9.08
C ILE A 83 -3.70 -11.68 -8.33
N ALA A 84 -4.48 -11.21 -7.34
CA ALA A 84 -4.10 -10.08 -6.50
C ALA A 84 -2.83 -10.36 -5.68
N GLY A 85 -2.70 -11.57 -5.13
CA GLY A 85 -1.50 -12.01 -4.41
C GLY A 85 -0.26 -12.05 -5.30
N LEU A 86 -0.40 -12.50 -6.54
CA LEU A 86 0.70 -12.48 -7.51
C LEU A 86 1.12 -11.03 -7.85
N ALA A 87 0.16 -10.14 -8.05
CA ALA A 87 0.40 -8.72 -8.28
C ALA A 87 1.14 -8.07 -7.10
N ALA A 88 0.70 -8.37 -5.87
CA ALA A 88 1.36 -7.91 -4.65
C ALA A 88 2.78 -8.47 -4.51
N ALA A 89 3.01 -9.75 -4.88
CA ALA A 89 4.34 -10.37 -4.83
C ALA A 89 5.35 -9.71 -5.77
N LEU A 90 4.93 -9.31 -6.97
CA LEU A 90 5.80 -8.56 -7.89
C LEU A 90 6.25 -7.23 -7.27
N SER A 91 5.34 -6.50 -6.63
CA SER A 91 5.67 -5.24 -5.95
C SER A 91 6.51 -5.48 -4.69
N ALA A 92 6.23 -6.53 -3.93
CA ALA A 92 6.96 -6.89 -2.71
C ALA A 92 8.44 -7.20 -2.99
N LEU A 93 8.76 -7.84 -4.11
CA LEU A 93 10.16 -8.10 -4.50
C LEU A 93 10.91 -6.80 -4.81
N CYS A 94 10.25 -5.80 -5.39
CA CYS A 94 10.84 -4.47 -5.59
C CYS A 94 11.06 -3.76 -4.24
N TYR A 95 10.09 -3.82 -3.34
CA TYR A 95 10.21 -3.28 -1.98
C TYR A 95 11.34 -3.95 -1.19
N ALA A 96 11.46 -5.27 -1.28
CA ALA A 96 12.49 -6.04 -0.58
C ALA A 96 13.91 -5.60 -0.96
N GLU A 97 14.16 -5.31 -2.23
CA GLU A 97 15.46 -4.78 -2.66
C GLU A 97 15.73 -3.39 -2.09
N LEU A 98 14.79 -2.45 -2.23
CA LEU A 98 14.99 -1.08 -1.73
C LEU A 98 15.09 -1.05 -0.21
N ALA A 99 14.23 -1.78 0.51
CA ALA A 99 14.26 -1.84 1.96
C ALA A 99 15.57 -2.45 2.50
N SER A 100 16.13 -3.47 1.83
CA SER A 100 17.39 -4.07 2.23
C SER A 100 18.61 -3.18 1.98
N ARG A 101 18.56 -2.32 0.93
CA ARG A 101 19.65 -1.39 0.57
C ARG A 101 19.58 -0.06 1.30
N TYR A 102 18.35 0.46 1.47
CA TYR A 102 18.05 1.76 2.08
C TYR A 102 17.05 1.59 3.22
N PRO A 103 17.48 1.01 4.35
CA PRO A 103 16.61 0.84 5.51
C PRO A 103 16.26 2.21 6.09
N SER A 104 15.04 2.69 5.81
CA SER A 104 14.52 3.98 6.27
C SER A 104 13.06 3.87 6.68
N ALA A 105 12.69 4.50 7.79
CA ALA A 105 11.31 4.59 8.27
C ALA A 105 10.38 5.34 7.30
N GLY A 106 10.93 6.17 6.42
CA GLY A 106 10.18 6.86 5.36
C GLY A 106 9.73 5.96 4.21
N SER A 107 10.24 4.71 4.12
CA SER A 107 9.85 3.71 3.12
C SER A 107 9.80 4.29 1.69
N ALA A 108 8.71 4.07 0.95
CA ALA A 108 8.55 4.52 -0.45
C ALA A 108 8.70 6.04 -0.64
N TYR A 109 8.33 6.87 0.34
CA TYR A 109 8.57 8.32 0.30
C TYR A 109 10.06 8.63 0.17
N HIS A 110 10.89 7.99 1.01
CA HIS A 110 12.33 8.18 1.00
C HIS A 110 12.98 7.68 -0.30
N TYR A 111 12.54 6.53 -0.80
CA TYR A 111 13.03 5.99 -2.08
C TYR A 111 12.68 6.93 -3.25
N ALA A 112 11.46 7.45 -3.30
CA ALA A 112 11.05 8.41 -4.32
C ALA A 112 11.89 9.69 -4.25
N TYR A 113 12.20 10.20 -3.06
CA TYR A 113 13.02 11.40 -2.88
C TYR A 113 14.45 11.22 -3.37
N THR A 114 15.05 10.07 -3.08
CA THR A 114 16.42 9.75 -3.46
C THR A 114 16.57 9.52 -4.97
N PHE A 115 15.65 8.76 -5.58
CA PHE A 115 15.81 8.32 -6.97
C PHE A 115 15.09 9.17 -8.00
N LEU A 116 13.89 9.66 -7.71
CA LEU A 116 13.04 10.38 -8.67
C LEU A 116 13.00 11.89 -8.41
N GLY A 117 13.06 12.31 -7.16
CA GLY A 117 13.08 13.70 -6.76
C GLY A 117 11.88 14.14 -5.92
N GLU A 118 11.91 15.40 -5.48
CA GLU A 118 11.01 15.98 -4.49
C GLU A 118 9.54 15.93 -4.89
N GLY A 119 9.20 16.21 -6.16
CA GLY A 119 7.82 16.17 -6.63
C GLY A 119 7.20 14.78 -6.57
N PHE A 120 7.96 13.74 -6.94
CA PHE A 120 7.53 12.35 -6.81
C PHE A 120 7.45 11.92 -5.35
N ALA A 121 8.41 12.34 -4.52
CA ALA A 121 8.39 12.07 -3.10
C ALA A 121 7.16 12.68 -2.43
N TRP A 122 6.82 13.92 -2.75
CA TRP A 122 5.59 14.56 -2.28
C TRP A 122 4.35 13.75 -2.65
N LEU A 123 4.22 13.38 -3.93
CA LEU A 123 3.08 12.62 -4.43
C LEU A 123 2.94 11.28 -3.70
N VAL A 124 4.04 10.54 -3.54
CA VAL A 124 4.06 9.25 -2.82
C VAL A 124 3.78 9.44 -1.34
N GLY A 125 4.42 10.40 -0.69
CA GLY A 125 4.16 10.69 0.73
C GLY A 125 2.70 11.04 0.99
N TRP A 126 2.10 11.86 0.13
CA TRP A 126 0.69 12.24 0.21
C TRP A 126 -0.26 11.07 -0.08
N ALA A 127 0.12 10.17 -1.01
CA ALA A 127 -0.59 8.93 -1.29
C ALA A 127 -0.53 7.95 -0.11
N LEU A 128 0.63 7.81 0.55
CA LEU A 128 0.79 6.98 1.75
C LEU A 128 -0.02 7.53 2.94
N VAL A 129 -0.08 8.86 3.11
CA VAL A 129 -0.95 9.47 4.13
C VAL A 129 -2.41 9.12 3.86
N LEU A 130 -2.87 9.17 2.60
CA LEU A 130 -4.21 8.71 2.21
C LEU A 130 -4.40 7.24 2.56
N GLU A 131 -3.48 6.39 2.11
CA GLU A 131 -3.52 4.94 2.27
C GLU A 131 -3.72 4.54 3.73
N TYR A 132 -2.87 5.00 4.63
CA TYR A 132 -2.93 4.62 6.04
C TYR A 132 -4.14 5.23 6.76
N THR A 133 -4.53 6.48 6.44
CA THR A 133 -5.73 7.12 7.03
C THR A 133 -7.00 6.37 6.63
N VAL A 134 -7.15 6.13 5.33
CA VAL A 134 -8.34 5.50 4.78
C VAL A 134 -8.33 4.00 5.10
N GLY A 135 -7.16 3.36 5.09
CA GLY A 135 -6.98 1.95 5.48
C GLY A 135 -7.48 1.69 6.90
N GLY A 136 -7.01 2.49 7.86
CA GLY A 136 -7.52 2.43 9.24
C GLY A 136 -9.02 2.70 9.33
N SER A 137 -9.54 3.67 8.57
CA SER A 137 -10.99 3.95 8.52
C SER A 137 -11.81 2.78 7.99
N THR A 138 -11.31 2.11 6.95
CA THR A 138 -11.93 0.91 6.34
C THR A 138 -12.05 -0.22 7.35
N VAL A 139 -10.97 -0.47 8.08
CA VAL A 139 -10.89 -1.51 9.09
C VAL A 139 -11.83 -1.22 10.26
N ALA A 140 -11.86 0.03 10.73
CA ALA A 140 -12.77 0.45 11.79
C ALA A 140 -14.25 0.28 11.38
N ARG A 141 -14.59 0.58 10.13
CA ARG A 141 -15.92 0.39 9.57
C ARG A 141 -16.35 -1.09 9.55
N GLY A 142 -15.39 -1.97 9.31
CA GLY A 142 -15.62 -3.42 9.34
C GLY A 142 -15.81 -3.99 10.74
N PHE A 143 -15.31 -3.33 11.77
CA PHE A 143 -15.44 -3.78 13.16
C PHE A 143 -16.91 -3.76 13.64
N SER A 144 -17.66 -2.72 13.30
CA SER A 144 -19.03 -2.48 13.77
C SER A 144 -20.02 -3.63 13.47
N PRO A 145 -20.10 -4.24 12.25
CA PRO A 145 -20.99 -5.35 11.98
C PRO A 145 -20.63 -6.61 12.77
N ASN A 146 -19.34 -6.89 12.98
CA ASN A 146 -18.90 -8.04 13.75
C ASN A 146 -19.23 -7.87 15.23
N LEU A 147 -19.11 -6.65 15.77
CA LEU A 147 -19.57 -6.33 17.13
C LEU A 147 -21.08 -6.51 17.26
N ALA A 148 -21.85 -6.00 16.30
CA ALA A 148 -23.31 -6.17 16.28
C ALA A 148 -23.71 -7.65 16.26
N LEU A 149 -23.05 -8.46 15.43
CA LEU A 149 -23.28 -9.90 15.37
C LEU A 149 -22.95 -10.59 16.70
N PHE A 150 -21.84 -10.20 17.34
CA PHE A 150 -21.41 -10.75 18.62
C PHE A 150 -22.43 -10.48 19.75
N VAL A 151 -23.03 -9.28 19.79
CA VAL A 151 -24.04 -8.89 20.78
C VAL A 151 -25.41 -9.52 20.47
N GLY A 152 -25.59 -10.10 19.28
CA GLY A 152 -26.81 -10.78 18.85
C GLY A 152 -27.76 -9.90 18.04
N GLY A 153 -27.24 -8.95 17.29
CA GLY A 153 -27.93 -8.11 16.31
C GLY A 153 -27.76 -6.62 16.56
N GLN A 154 -27.95 -5.82 15.51
CA GLN A 154 -27.83 -4.35 15.60
C GLN A 154 -28.85 -3.74 16.57
N GLU A 155 -30.03 -4.34 16.68
CA GLU A 155 -31.11 -3.87 17.56
C GLU A 155 -30.75 -3.94 19.05
N LYS A 156 -29.78 -4.76 19.42
CA LYS A 156 -29.30 -4.88 20.82
C LYS A 156 -28.19 -3.91 21.17
N LEU A 157 -27.64 -3.20 20.19
CA LEU A 157 -26.67 -2.13 20.44
C LEU A 157 -27.38 -0.89 20.99
N PRO A 158 -26.69 -0.09 21.85
CA PRO A 158 -27.18 1.23 22.23
C PRO A 158 -27.46 2.09 21.00
N ILE A 159 -28.54 2.87 21.00
CA ILE A 159 -29.02 3.68 19.87
C ILE A 159 -27.91 4.58 19.31
N TRP A 160 -27.03 5.10 20.16
CA TRP A 160 -25.91 5.97 19.77
C TRP A 160 -24.72 5.22 19.13
N LEU A 161 -24.69 3.88 19.18
CA LEU A 161 -23.71 3.04 18.50
C LEU A 161 -24.28 2.37 17.25
N MET A 162 -25.59 2.41 17.06
CA MET A 162 -26.24 1.80 15.89
C MET A 162 -25.87 2.53 14.62
N ARG A 163 -25.73 1.78 13.54
CA ARG A 163 -25.65 2.35 12.19
C ARG A 163 -26.97 3.06 11.85
N GLN A 164 -26.87 4.30 11.42
CA GLN A 164 -28.02 5.15 11.12
C GLN A 164 -27.95 5.64 9.68
N GLN A 165 -28.98 5.38 8.90
CA GLN A 165 -29.10 5.94 7.56
C GLN A 165 -29.63 7.37 7.65
N ILE A 166 -28.95 8.33 7.02
CA ILE A 166 -29.42 9.73 6.95
C ILE A 166 -30.61 9.77 6.00
N PRO A 167 -31.80 10.24 6.45
CA PRO A 167 -32.98 10.35 5.60
C PRO A 167 -32.70 11.18 4.34
N GLY A 168 -33.06 10.65 3.18
CA GLY A 168 -32.87 11.36 1.89
C GLY A 168 -31.47 11.23 1.28
N THR A 169 -30.56 10.48 1.88
CA THR A 169 -29.23 10.21 1.34
C THR A 169 -28.93 8.70 1.40
N ASN A 170 -27.91 8.27 0.61
CA ASN A 170 -27.40 6.91 0.69
C ASN A 170 -26.26 6.76 1.72
N ILE A 171 -26.11 7.74 2.62
CA ILE A 171 -25.03 7.73 3.61
C ILE A 171 -25.50 7.00 4.86
N ILE A 172 -24.75 5.98 5.25
CA ILE A 172 -24.96 5.23 6.49
C ILE A 172 -23.89 5.72 7.49
N LEU A 173 -24.32 6.43 8.52
CA LEU A 173 -23.44 6.81 9.63
C LEU A 173 -23.14 5.60 10.51
N ASP A 174 -21.86 5.46 10.88
CA ASP A 174 -21.39 4.42 11.80
C ASP A 174 -20.64 5.05 13.00
N PRO A 175 -21.35 5.46 14.05
CA PRO A 175 -20.72 6.05 15.22
C PRO A 175 -19.79 5.09 15.96
N CYS A 176 -20.04 3.77 15.88
CA CYS A 176 -19.19 2.75 16.49
C CYS A 176 -17.79 2.75 15.87
N ALA A 177 -17.71 2.80 14.54
CA ALA A 177 -16.44 2.89 13.81
C ALA A 177 -15.67 4.18 14.19
N GLY A 178 -16.37 5.31 14.23
CA GLY A 178 -15.77 6.58 14.64
C GLY A 178 -15.23 6.56 16.07
N LEU A 179 -16.00 6.01 17.02
CA LEU A 179 -15.57 5.87 18.41
C LEU A 179 -14.32 4.99 18.53
N LEU A 180 -14.27 3.87 17.80
CA LEU A 180 -13.11 2.98 17.76
C LEU A 180 -11.85 3.74 17.30
N VAL A 181 -11.96 4.53 16.24
CA VAL A 181 -10.85 5.35 15.73
C VAL A 181 -10.42 6.40 16.77
N VAL A 182 -11.36 7.06 17.46
CA VAL A 182 -11.05 8.01 18.53
C VAL A 182 -10.27 7.32 19.66
N VAL A 183 -10.74 6.17 20.14
CA VAL A 183 -10.09 5.41 21.21
C VAL A 183 -8.66 5.02 20.80
N VAL A 184 -8.47 4.46 19.60
CA VAL A 184 -7.15 4.07 19.11
C VAL A 184 -6.23 5.28 18.94
N THR A 185 -6.74 6.40 18.41
CA THR A 185 -5.97 7.64 18.26
C THR A 185 -5.48 8.16 19.63
N LEU A 186 -6.34 8.15 20.64
CA LEU A 186 -5.99 8.58 22.00
C LEU A 186 -4.96 7.64 22.66
N LEU A 187 -5.10 6.31 22.45
CA LEU A 187 -4.11 5.33 22.93
C LEU A 187 -2.73 5.56 22.31
N LEU A 188 -2.68 5.83 21.01
CA LEU A 188 -1.44 6.16 20.33
C LEU A 188 -0.83 7.49 20.80
N CYS A 189 -1.66 8.52 21.03
CA CYS A 189 -1.21 9.80 21.59
C CYS A 189 -0.67 9.65 23.03
N ALA A 190 -1.22 8.73 23.82
CA ALA A 190 -0.73 8.38 25.14
C ALA A 190 0.63 7.64 25.11
N GLY A 191 1.13 7.30 23.93
CA GLY A 191 2.43 6.62 23.75
C GLY A 191 2.37 5.13 24.04
N ILE A 192 1.18 4.54 24.09
CA ILE A 192 1.03 3.10 24.22
C ILE A 192 1.51 2.47 22.92
N LYS A 193 2.73 1.94 22.97
CA LYS A 193 3.30 1.18 21.87
C LYS A 193 2.90 -0.27 22.05
N GLU A 194 2.38 -0.85 20.97
CA GLU A 194 2.19 -2.29 20.94
C GLU A 194 3.57 -2.95 21.02
N SER A 195 3.76 -3.85 21.98
CA SER A 195 5.01 -4.60 22.04
C SER A 195 5.04 -5.60 20.88
N ALA A 196 6.21 -5.81 20.26
CA ALA A 196 6.37 -6.80 19.20
C ALA A 196 5.90 -8.20 19.64
N THR A 197 5.96 -8.50 20.94
CA THR A 197 5.44 -9.74 21.53
C THR A 197 3.91 -9.77 21.52
N ALA A 198 3.23 -8.67 21.88
CA ALA A 198 1.78 -8.60 21.84
C ALA A 198 1.27 -8.75 20.41
N GLN A 199 1.89 -8.05 19.44
CA GLN A 199 1.62 -8.19 18.02
C GLN A 199 1.76 -9.65 17.56
N THR A 200 2.84 -10.34 17.97
CA THR A 200 3.06 -11.75 17.62
C THR A 200 1.97 -12.66 18.17
N ILE A 201 1.54 -12.47 19.43
CA ILE A 201 0.48 -13.26 20.05
C ILE A 201 -0.87 -13.02 19.34
N MET A 202 -1.20 -11.76 19.07
CA MET A 202 -2.46 -11.41 18.38
C MET A 202 -2.47 -11.99 16.95
N THR A 203 -1.37 -11.87 16.22
CA THR A 203 -1.24 -12.42 14.86
C THR A 203 -1.31 -13.96 14.86
N ALA A 204 -0.69 -14.63 15.82
CA ALA A 204 -0.80 -16.07 15.94
C ALA A 204 -2.25 -16.51 16.22
N GLY A 205 -2.95 -15.82 17.12
CA GLY A 205 -4.38 -16.04 17.36
C GLY A 205 -5.24 -15.85 16.11
N LEU A 206 -4.93 -14.82 15.32
CA LEU A 206 -5.60 -14.53 14.07
C LEU A 206 -5.41 -15.64 13.02
N VAL A 207 -4.17 -16.11 12.84
CA VAL A 207 -3.86 -17.23 11.94
C VAL A 207 -4.60 -18.49 12.39
N LEU A 208 -4.66 -18.76 13.70
CA LEU A 208 -5.43 -19.89 14.24
C LEU A 208 -6.94 -19.77 13.94
N VAL A 209 -7.52 -18.59 14.01
CA VAL A 209 -8.94 -18.37 13.61
C VAL A 209 -9.14 -18.65 12.13
N LEU A 210 -8.26 -18.19 11.24
CA LEU A 210 -8.40 -18.49 9.80
C LEU A 210 -8.20 -19.98 9.50
N LEU A 211 -7.24 -20.64 10.15
CA LEU A 211 -7.11 -22.10 10.06
C LEU A 211 -8.37 -22.81 10.56
N PHE A 212 -8.94 -22.36 11.67
CA PHE A 212 -10.21 -22.87 12.19
C PHE A 212 -11.34 -22.73 11.14
N VAL A 213 -11.45 -21.57 10.47
CA VAL A 213 -12.41 -21.36 9.38
C VAL A 213 -12.19 -22.39 8.25
N ILE A 214 -10.94 -22.61 7.85
CA ILE A 214 -10.59 -23.58 6.80
C ILE A 214 -10.99 -25.00 7.21
N PHE A 215 -10.62 -25.45 8.39
CA PHE A 215 -10.88 -26.82 8.85
C PHE A 215 -12.37 -27.09 9.09
N VAL A 216 -13.04 -26.24 9.87
CA VAL A 216 -14.45 -26.43 10.21
C VAL A 216 -15.33 -26.16 8.99
N GLY A 217 -15.03 -25.12 8.19
CA GLY A 217 -15.74 -24.85 6.96
C GLY A 217 -15.59 -25.97 5.92
N SER A 218 -14.39 -26.55 5.79
CA SER A 218 -14.18 -27.73 4.92
C SER A 218 -14.99 -28.93 5.41
N TRP A 219 -15.04 -29.19 6.71
CA TRP A 219 -15.86 -30.25 7.28
C TRP A 219 -17.35 -30.05 6.96
N ILE A 220 -17.88 -28.84 7.11
CA ILE A 220 -19.24 -28.48 6.69
C ILE A 220 -19.41 -28.69 5.18
N GLY A 221 -18.47 -28.21 4.36
CA GLY A 221 -18.52 -28.37 2.90
C GLY A 221 -18.58 -29.84 2.45
N PHE A 222 -17.81 -30.71 3.06
CA PHE A 222 -17.87 -32.16 2.81
C PHE A 222 -19.21 -32.79 3.26
N SER A 223 -19.77 -32.35 4.39
CA SER A 223 -21.04 -32.87 4.90
C SER A 223 -22.25 -32.37 4.08
N THR A 224 -22.24 -31.14 3.60
CA THR A 224 -23.32 -30.51 2.82
C THR A 224 -23.16 -30.69 1.31
N GLY A 225 -21.99 -31.16 0.85
CA GLY A 225 -21.67 -31.42 -0.55
C GLY A 225 -21.34 -30.17 -1.37
N TRP A 226 -20.75 -29.13 -0.77
CA TRP A 226 -20.24 -27.92 -1.44
C TRP A 226 -21.30 -27.19 -2.28
N GLN A 227 -22.40 -26.82 -1.66
CA GLN A 227 -23.57 -26.22 -2.33
C GLN A 227 -23.27 -24.95 -3.10
N GLY A 228 -22.30 -24.14 -2.63
CA GLY A 228 -21.91 -22.91 -3.28
C GLY A 228 -21.32 -23.12 -4.69
N TYR A 229 -20.68 -24.26 -4.96
CA TYR A 229 -20.14 -24.59 -6.29
C TYR A 229 -21.16 -25.27 -7.22
N LYS A 230 -22.29 -25.71 -6.70
CA LYS A 230 -23.34 -26.42 -7.49
C LYS A 230 -24.35 -25.48 -8.15
N GLN A 231 -24.07 -24.20 -8.22
CA GLN A 231 -24.95 -23.21 -8.82
C GLN A 231 -25.01 -23.34 -10.35
N ALA A 232 -26.21 -23.14 -10.93
CA ALA A 232 -26.42 -23.19 -12.38
C ALA A 232 -25.60 -22.15 -13.17
N SER A 233 -25.19 -21.04 -12.52
CA SER A 233 -24.34 -20.01 -13.10
C SER A 233 -22.87 -20.43 -13.31
N GLY A 234 -22.46 -21.61 -12.81
CA GLY A 234 -21.11 -22.14 -12.91
C GLY A 234 -20.08 -21.43 -12.04
N PHE A 235 -18.79 -21.70 -12.30
CA PHE A 235 -17.66 -21.17 -11.52
C PHE A 235 -17.36 -19.69 -11.83
N LEU A 236 -17.68 -19.23 -13.05
CA LEU A 236 -17.39 -17.87 -13.54
C LEU A 236 -18.69 -17.14 -13.94
N PRO A 237 -19.61 -16.83 -13.01
CA PRO A 237 -20.90 -16.23 -13.35
C PRO A 237 -20.77 -14.84 -13.98
N PHE A 238 -19.73 -14.10 -13.65
CA PHE A 238 -19.40 -12.77 -14.20
C PHE A 238 -18.29 -12.81 -15.27
N GLY A 239 -17.88 -14.01 -15.70
CA GLY A 239 -16.80 -14.22 -16.67
C GLY A 239 -15.42 -13.81 -16.15
N LEU A 240 -14.41 -13.90 -17.02
CA LEU A 240 -13.03 -13.50 -16.69
C LEU A 240 -12.91 -12.02 -16.30
N ARG A 241 -13.73 -11.16 -16.91
CA ARG A 241 -13.74 -9.73 -16.59
C ARG A 241 -14.17 -9.47 -15.14
N GLY A 242 -15.15 -10.21 -14.65
CA GLY A 242 -15.57 -10.13 -13.25
C GLY A 242 -14.49 -10.61 -12.29
N THR A 243 -13.82 -11.73 -12.60
CA THR A 243 -12.70 -12.25 -11.79
C THR A 243 -11.53 -11.26 -11.73
N LEU A 244 -11.17 -10.62 -12.85
CA LEU A 244 -10.11 -9.60 -12.89
C LEU A 244 -10.53 -8.31 -12.16
N GLY A 245 -11.80 -7.90 -12.29
CA GLY A 245 -12.35 -6.78 -11.51
C GLY A 245 -12.32 -7.09 -10.01
N GLY A 246 -12.74 -8.31 -9.65
CA GLY A 246 -12.62 -8.80 -8.27
C GLY A 246 -11.19 -8.81 -7.76
N ALA A 247 -10.21 -9.18 -8.59
CA ALA A 247 -8.80 -9.13 -8.20
C ALA A 247 -8.33 -7.69 -7.88
N ALA A 248 -8.79 -6.69 -8.63
CA ALA A 248 -8.49 -5.28 -8.33
C ALA A 248 -9.09 -4.84 -6.98
N THR A 249 -10.30 -5.31 -6.66
CA THR A 249 -10.96 -4.99 -5.39
C THR A 249 -10.31 -5.72 -4.21
N VAL A 250 -10.04 -7.03 -4.33
CA VAL A 250 -9.40 -7.79 -3.24
C VAL A 250 -7.90 -7.51 -3.11
N PHE A 251 -7.29 -6.76 -4.02
CA PHE A 251 -5.91 -6.30 -3.87
C PHE A 251 -5.70 -5.53 -2.56
N PHE A 252 -6.71 -4.79 -2.10
CA PHE A 252 -6.74 -4.16 -0.78
C PHE A 252 -6.37 -5.13 0.34
N SER A 253 -6.75 -6.41 0.25
CA SER A 253 -6.46 -7.41 1.28
C SER A 253 -4.98 -7.73 1.45
N TYR A 254 -4.15 -7.41 0.46
CA TYR A 254 -2.70 -7.63 0.50
C TYR A 254 -1.92 -6.39 0.94
N ILE A 255 -2.58 -5.26 1.17
CA ILE A 255 -1.96 -4.03 1.67
C ILE A 255 -1.58 -4.23 3.13
N GLY A 256 -0.37 -3.82 3.51
CA GLY A 256 0.15 -3.95 4.87
C GLY A 256 1.54 -4.58 4.94
N PHE A 257 1.98 -5.37 3.95
CA PHE A 257 3.34 -5.92 3.94
C PHE A 257 4.41 -4.81 3.82
N ASP A 258 4.08 -3.67 3.23
CA ASP A 258 4.91 -2.47 3.13
C ASP A 258 5.18 -1.82 4.50
N ALA A 259 4.30 -2.04 5.49
CA ALA A 259 4.54 -1.64 6.87
C ALA A 259 5.80 -2.33 7.45
N VAL A 260 6.15 -3.54 7.00
CA VAL A 260 7.42 -4.19 7.35
C VAL A 260 8.61 -3.36 6.88
N ALA A 261 8.54 -2.77 5.68
CA ALA A 261 9.61 -1.90 5.18
C ALA A 261 9.75 -0.59 6.00
N SER A 262 8.68 -0.10 6.60
CA SER A 262 8.72 1.09 7.47
C SER A 262 9.36 0.84 8.83
N THR A 263 9.51 -0.43 9.25
CA THR A 263 10.22 -0.82 10.49
C THR A 263 11.71 -1.09 10.28
N ALA A 264 12.25 -0.83 9.10
CA ALA A 264 13.60 -1.20 8.69
C ALA A 264 14.70 -0.71 9.63
N GLU A 265 14.53 0.45 10.28
CA GLU A 265 15.49 1.01 11.25
C GLU A 265 15.55 0.23 12.57
N GLU A 266 14.50 -0.52 12.91
CA GLU A 266 14.38 -1.31 14.14
C GLU A 266 14.85 -2.78 13.96
N VAL A 267 15.25 -3.17 12.73
CA VAL A 267 15.64 -4.53 12.37
C VAL A 267 17.12 -4.79 12.66
N LYS A 268 17.44 -5.96 13.22
CA LYS A 268 18.82 -6.35 13.52
C LYS A 268 19.67 -6.52 12.28
N ASN A 269 19.17 -7.27 11.29
CA ASN A 269 19.86 -7.56 10.03
C ASN A 269 18.96 -7.21 8.83
N PRO A 270 18.78 -5.91 8.51
CA PRO A 270 17.78 -5.48 7.52
C PRO A 270 18.01 -6.09 6.13
N GLN A 271 19.25 -6.36 5.74
CA GLN A 271 19.60 -6.90 4.43
C GLN A 271 19.03 -8.30 4.15
N ARG A 272 18.93 -9.15 5.19
CA ARG A 272 18.41 -10.51 5.12
C ARG A 272 16.97 -10.60 5.62
N ASP A 273 16.71 -9.96 6.77
CA ASP A 273 15.49 -10.19 7.54
C ASP A 273 14.29 -9.48 6.93
N LEU A 274 14.47 -8.29 6.30
CA LEU A 274 13.38 -7.58 5.62
C LEU A 274 12.84 -8.34 4.40
N PRO A 275 13.68 -8.80 3.45
CA PRO A 275 13.17 -9.58 2.32
C PRO A 275 12.46 -10.87 2.74
N LEU A 276 13.00 -11.56 3.75
CA LEU A 276 12.37 -12.78 4.28
C LEU A 276 11.05 -12.46 4.99
N GLY A 277 11.01 -11.40 5.80
CA GLY A 277 9.81 -10.96 6.51
C GLY A 277 8.68 -10.61 5.55
N ILE A 278 8.96 -9.79 4.53
CA ILE A 278 8.00 -9.39 3.50
C ILE A 278 7.51 -10.61 2.70
N GLY A 279 8.44 -11.44 2.21
CA GLY A 279 8.10 -12.60 1.38
C GLY A 279 7.28 -13.65 2.13
N LEU A 280 7.66 -13.99 3.37
CA LEU A 280 6.94 -14.96 4.20
C LEU A 280 5.56 -14.43 4.63
N ALA A 281 5.46 -13.17 5.02
CA ALA A 281 4.17 -12.56 5.38
C ALA A 281 3.18 -12.64 4.21
N LEU A 282 3.62 -12.25 3.01
CA LEU A 282 2.79 -12.27 1.81
C LEU A 282 2.39 -13.70 1.41
N PHE A 283 3.31 -14.67 1.51
CA PHE A 283 3.03 -16.08 1.22
C PHE A 283 1.99 -16.67 2.18
N ILE A 284 2.12 -16.39 3.48
CA ILE A 284 1.16 -16.85 4.50
C ILE A 284 -0.21 -16.22 4.25
N CYS A 285 -0.29 -14.90 4.06
CA CYS A 285 -1.55 -14.20 3.80
C CYS A 285 -2.22 -14.73 2.53
N GLY A 286 -1.48 -14.82 1.41
CA GLY A 286 -2.01 -15.30 0.14
C GLY A 286 -2.55 -16.73 0.22
N SER A 287 -1.82 -17.63 0.88
CA SER A 287 -2.25 -19.02 1.08
C SER A 287 -3.54 -19.11 1.91
N LEU A 288 -3.60 -18.34 3.01
CA LEU A 288 -4.79 -18.29 3.87
C LEU A 288 -5.99 -17.68 3.14
N TYR A 289 -5.80 -16.61 2.39
CA TYR A 289 -6.88 -15.95 1.65
C TYR A 289 -7.48 -16.85 0.58
N MET A 290 -6.66 -17.53 -0.20
CA MET A 290 -7.13 -18.50 -1.19
C MET A 290 -7.91 -19.63 -0.53
N ALA A 291 -7.40 -20.21 0.55
CA ALA A 291 -8.05 -21.31 1.24
C ALA A 291 -9.37 -20.88 1.90
N VAL A 292 -9.37 -19.76 2.65
CA VAL A 292 -10.59 -19.24 3.30
C VAL A 292 -11.66 -18.88 2.27
N SER A 293 -11.29 -18.12 1.23
CA SER A 293 -12.25 -17.72 0.19
C SER A 293 -12.84 -18.93 -0.54
N ALA A 294 -12.01 -19.93 -0.88
CA ALA A 294 -12.50 -21.15 -1.51
C ALA A 294 -13.49 -21.91 -0.60
N VAL A 295 -13.20 -22.04 0.68
CA VAL A 295 -14.08 -22.71 1.64
C VAL A 295 -15.39 -21.94 1.80
N VAL A 296 -15.34 -20.63 2.01
CA VAL A 296 -16.53 -19.80 2.29
C VAL A 296 -17.48 -19.77 1.11
N VAL A 297 -16.99 -19.56 -0.13
CA VAL A 297 -17.85 -19.60 -1.33
C VAL A 297 -18.30 -21.02 -1.70
N GLY A 298 -17.61 -22.03 -1.18
CA GLY A 298 -17.99 -23.43 -1.36
C GLY A 298 -19.16 -23.86 -0.47
N ILE A 299 -19.26 -23.33 0.75
CA ILE A 299 -20.33 -23.69 1.70
C ILE A 299 -21.58 -22.84 1.50
N VAL A 300 -21.45 -21.54 1.15
CA VAL A 300 -22.60 -20.65 0.94
C VAL A 300 -22.66 -20.20 -0.51
N PRO A 301 -23.84 -20.29 -1.16
CA PRO A 301 -24.06 -19.69 -2.46
C PRO A 301 -23.72 -18.19 -2.47
N TYR A 302 -22.92 -17.75 -3.43
CA TYR A 302 -22.48 -16.35 -3.50
C TYR A 302 -23.62 -15.33 -3.52
N THR A 303 -24.80 -15.70 -4.07
CA THR A 303 -26.01 -14.86 -4.11
C THR A 303 -26.63 -14.61 -2.74
N GLN A 304 -26.44 -15.54 -1.80
CA GLN A 304 -27.00 -15.49 -0.44
C GLN A 304 -26.00 -14.97 0.60
N MET A 305 -24.75 -14.72 0.17
CA MET A 305 -23.67 -14.31 1.07
C MET A 305 -23.96 -12.93 1.66
N ASN A 306 -23.75 -12.80 2.99
CA ASN A 306 -23.85 -11.52 3.67
C ASN A 306 -22.63 -10.66 3.34
N PRO A 307 -22.80 -9.44 2.80
CA PRO A 307 -21.66 -8.60 2.42
C PRO A 307 -20.84 -8.09 3.60
N ASP A 308 -21.46 -7.84 4.76
CA ASP A 308 -20.79 -7.24 5.93
C ASP A 308 -20.03 -8.26 6.80
N THR A 309 -20.57 -9.49 6.93
CA THR A 309 -20.01 -10.54 7.80
C THR A 309 -20.04 -11.91 7.12
N PRO A 310 -19.43 -12.05 5.93
CA PRO A 310 -19.61 -13.23 5.09
C PRO A 310 -19.16 -14.53 5.75
N ILE A 311 -18.04 -14.52 6.47
CA ILE A 311 -17.48 -15.71 7.11
C ILE A 311 -18.31 -16.11 8.33
N SER A 312 -18.58 -15.16 9.23
CA SER A 312 -19.32 -15.43 10.46
C SER A 312 -20.76 -15.89 10.16
N SER A 313 -21.43 -15.24 9.21
CA SER A 313 -22.80 -15.59 8.79
C SER A 313 -22.85 -16.98 8.15
N ALA A 314 -21.84 -17.36 7.37
CA ALA A 314 -21.76 -18.67 6.76
C ALA A 314 -21.85 -19.83 7.77
N PHE A 315 -21.24 -19.69 8.94
CA PHE A 315 -21.34 -20.68 10.02
C PHE A 315 -22.71 -20.65 10.71
N SER A 316 -23.29 -19.45 10.89
CA SER A 316 -24.64 -19.30 11.45
C SER A 316 -25.70 -19.98 10.60
N ASP A 317 -25.64 -19.79 9.27
CA ASP A 317 -26.60 -20.35 8.32
C ASP A 317 -26.57 -21.88 8.28
N HIS A 318 -25.45 -22.49 8.69
CA HIS A 318 -25.32 -23.94 8.82
C HIS A 318 -25.60 -24.45 10.26
N GLY A 319 -26.14 -23.61 11.15
CA GLY A 319 -26.53 -23.99 12.50
C GLY A 319 -25.35 -24.14 13.49
N VAL A 320 -24.13 -23.68 13.12
CA VAL A 320 -22.93 -23.78 13.96
C VAL A 320 -22.68 -22.45 14.66
N SER A 321 -23.61 -22.03 15.52
CA SER A 321 -23.60 -20.72 16.19
C SER A 321 -22.34 -20.47 17.03
N TRP A 322 -21.77 -21.50 17.68
CA TRP A 322 -20.55 -21.36 18.47
C TRP A 322 -19.35 -20.95 17.59
N ALA A 323 -19.25 -21.48 16.36
CA ALA A 323 -18.19 -21.14 15.41
C ALA A 323 -18.35 -19.69 14.90
N MET A 324 -19.59 -19.23 14.68
CA MET A 324 -19.89 -17.84 14.34
C MET A 324 -19.28 -16.87 15.37
N TYR A 325 -19.45 -17.15 16.69
CA TYR A 325 -18.88 -16.28 17.73
C TYR A 325 -17.35 -16.27 17.73
N ILE A 326 -16.71 -17.44 17.54
CA ILE A 326 -15.25 -17.53 17.45
C ILE A 326 -14.72 -16.68 16.28
N VAL A 327 -15.36 -16.81 15.11
CA VAL A 327 -14.97 -16.07 13.92
C VAL A 327 -15.23 -14.57 14.09
N ALA A 328 -16.35 -14.16 14.69
CA ALA A 328 -16.65 -12.76 14.94
C ALA A 328 -15.65 -12.09 15.90
N VAL A 329 -15.28 -12.78 16.97
CA VAL A 329 -14.22 -12.31 17.89
C VAL A 329 -12.88 -12.24 17.19
N GLY A 330 -12.53 -13.27 16.41
CA GLY A 330 -11.30 -13.27 15.60
C GLY A 330 -11.26 -12.12 14.60
N ALA A 331 -12.36 -11.83 13.91
CA ALA A 331 -12.47 -10.70 12.99
C ALA A 331 -12.29 -9.36 13.72
N MET A 332 -12.89 -9.19 14.91
CA MET A 332 -12.73 -7.96 15.70
C MET A 332 -11.27 -7.77 16.16
N VAL A 333 -10.61 -8.83 16.61
CA VAL A 333 -9.18 -8.79 16.99
C VAL A 333 -8.31 -8.47 15.76
N ALA A 334 -8.58 -9.11 14.61
CA ALA A 334 -7.89 -8.82 13.35
C ALA A 334 -7.98 -7.33 12.99
N MET A 335 -9.20 -6.80 13.00
CA MET A 335 -9.45 -5.42 12.64
C MET A 335 -8.78 -4.44 13.61
N LEU A 336 -8.78 -4.74 14.91
CA LEU A 336 -8.09 -3.91 15.90
C LEU A 336 -6.56 -3.91 15.67
N THR A 337 -5.97 -5.09 15.42
CA THR A 337 -4.54 -5.24 15.13
C THR A 337 -4.14 -4.49 13.86
N THR A 338 -4.93 -4.64 12.78
CA THR A 338 -4.69 -3.94 11.52
C THR A 338 -4.88 -2.42 11.65
N LEU A 339 -5.86 -1.97 12.43
CA LEU A 339 -6.10 -0.54 12.68
C LEU A 339 -4.90 0.10 13.40
N LEU A 340 -4.38 -0.55 14.43
CA LEU A 340 -3.16 -0.12 15.13
C LEU A 340 -1.97 -0.10 14.17
N GLY A 341 -1.79 -1.18 13.39
CA GLY A 341 -0.73 -1.29 12.40
C GLY A 341 -0.78 -0.21 11.31
N SER A 342 -1.96 0.20 10.87
CA SER A 342 -2.13 1.28 9.88
C SER A 342 -1.83 2.66 10.46
N PHE A 343 -2.17 2.90 11.71
CA PHE A 343 -1.99 4.24 12.32
C PHE A 343 -0.60 4.49 12.88
N LEU A 344 0.28 3.48 12.98
CA LEU A 344 1.65 3.65 13.46
C LEU A 344 2.58 4.31 12.42
N PRO A 345 2.62 3.89 11.14
CA PRO A 345 3.49 4.48 10.12
C PRO A 345 3.08 5.91 9.73
N GLN A 346 1.79 6.19 9.72
CA GLN A 346 1.21 7.41 9.18
C GLN A 346 1.74 8.71 9.82
N PRO A 347 1.72 8.88 11.17
CA PRO A 347 2.28 10.08 11.79
C PRO A 347 3.78 10.23 11.57
N ARG A 348 4.50 9.11 11.39
CA ARG A 348 5.94 9.11 11.08
C ARG A 348 6.21 9.66 9.69
N ILE A 349 5.38 9.32 8.69
CA ILE A 349 5.49 9.88 7.32
C ILE A 349 5.25 11.38 7.34
N LEU A 350 4.17 11.85 8.00
CA LEU A 350 3.91 13.28 8.14
C LEU A 350 5.06 14.01 8.86
N MET A 351 5.61 13.40 9.89
CA MET A 351 6.78 13.92 10.62
C MET A 351 8.00 14.04 9.70
N THR A 352 8.29 13.00 8.91
CA THR A 352 9.42 12.99 7.97
C THR A 352 9.24 14.06 6.89
N MET A 353 8.06 14.16 6.29
CA MET A 353 7.74 15.20 5.30
C MET A 353 7.85 16.62 5.90
N SER A 354 7.47 16.79 7.17
CA SER A 354 7.62 18.05 7.89
C SER A 354 9.07 18.38 8.21
N ARG A 355 9.88 17.39 8.59
CA ARG A 355 11.34 17.55 8.80
C ARG A 355 12.07 17.90 7.51
N ASP A 356 11.64 17.39 6.37
CA ASP A 356 12.16 17.76 5.05
C ASP A 356 11.66 19.16 4.59
N GLY A 357 10.83 19.84 5.40
CA GLY A 357 10.31 21.19 5.12
C GLY A 357 9.14 21.22 4.16
N LEU A 358 8.58 20.07 3.79
CA LEU A 358 7.46 19.98 2.85
C LEU A 358 6.10 20.26 3.53
N LEU A 359 6.01 20.05 4.84
CA LEU A 359 4.83 20.31 5.67
C LEU A 359 5.17 21.26 6.83
N PRO A 360 4.17 21.95 7.43
CA PRO A 360 4.38 22.81 8.59
C PRO A 360 5.11 22.10 9.73
N SER A 361 6.04 22.80 10.39
CA SER A 361 6.90 22.26 11.45
C SER A 361 6.12 21.70 12.66
N ILE A 362 4.88 22.08 12.82
CA ILE A 362 3.98 21.57 13.88
C ILE A 362 3.80 20.04 13.79
N PHE A 363 3.85 19.47 12.58
CA PHE A 363 3.76 18.03 12.35
C PHE A 363 5.09 17.30 12.61
N GLY A 364 6.21 18.01 12.59
CA GLY A 364 7.55 17.47 12.88
C GLY A 364 7.87 17.36 14.38
N THR A 365 7.04 17.93 15.26
CA THR A 365 7.30 17.96 16.69
C THR A 365 6.93 16.64 17.38
N VAL A 366 7.87 16.09 18.13
CA VAL A 366 7.69 14.87 18.94
C VAL A 366 7.51 15.26 20.41
N ASN A 367 6.52 14.71 21.06
CA ASN A 367 6.29 14.92 22.48
C ASN A 367 7.38 14.21 23.30
N LYS A 368 8.06 14.94 24.19
CA LYS A 368 9.18 14.43 24.99
C LYS A 368 8.81 13.31 25.96
N SER A 369 7.58 13.30 26.48
CA SER A 369 7.11 12.29 27.45
C SER A 369 6.63 11.00 26.79
N THR A 370 5.95 11.08 25.64
CA THR A 370 5.36 9.91 24.97
C THR A 370 6.20 9.40 23.80
N ALA A 371 7.20 10.20 23.34
CA ALA A 371 8.01 9.92 22.15
C ALA A 371 7.18 9.68 20.87
N VAL A 372 6.00 10.34 20.76
CA VAL A 372 5.05 10.23 19.65
C VAL A 372 4.83 11.62 19.04
N PRO A 373 4.68 11.75 17.71
CA PRO A 373 4.28 12.98 17.04
C PRO A 373 2.77 13.23 17.20
N VAL A 374 2.36 13.70 18.40
CA VAL A 374 0.96 13.83 18.81
C VAL A 374 0.12 14.67 17.85
N ASN A 375 0.68 15.78 17.34
CA ASN A 375 -0.04 16.65 16.40
C ASN A 375 -0.37 15.95 15.08
N SER A 376 0.56 15.17 14.56
CA SER A 376 0.36 14.35 13.36
C SER A 376 -0.65 13.25 13.60
N THR A 377 -0.58 12.58 14.77
CA THR A 377 -1.52 11.52 15.15
C THR A 377 -2.95 12.06 15.30
N LEU A 378 -3.13 13.21 15.94
CA LEU A 378 -4.46 13.84 16.10
C LEU A 378 -5.04 14.30 14.75
N ALA A 379 -4.23 14.93 13.90
CA ALA A 379 -4.70 15.39 12.59
C ALA A 379 -5.19 14.23 11.72
N THR A 380 -4.43 13.15 11.66
CA THR A 380 -4.78 11.96 10.89
C THR A 380 -5.95 11.20 11.53
N GLY A 381 -5.99 11.09 12.85
CA GLY A 381 -7.11 10.51 13.59
C GLY A 381 -8.42 11.24 13.33
N LEU A 382 -8.40 12.59 13.30
CA LEU A 382 -9.61 13.38 13.00
C LEU A 382 -10.15 13.08 11.58
N VAL A 383 -9.27 13.05 10.59
CA VAL A 383 -9.67 12.70 9.20
C VAL A 383 -10.22 11.28 9.15
N ALA A 384 -9.56 10.33 9.84
CA ALA A 384 -9.99 8.94 9.87
C ALA A 384 -11.35 8.77 10.56
N VAL A 385 -11.65 9.52 11.64
CA VAL A 385 -12.97 9.52 12.29
C VAL A 385 -14.05 9.99 11.32
N LEU A 386 -13.81 11.08 10.59
CA LEU A 386 -14.77 11.60 9.63
C LEU A 386 -15.05 10.57 8.52
N MET A 387 -14.01 9.94 8.00
CA MET A 387 -14.13 8.94 6.92
C MET A 387 -14.81 7.66 7.42
N SER A 388 -14.40 7.11 8.57
CA SER A 388 -14.98 5.87 9.12
C SER A 388 -16.44 6.03 9.52
N THR A 389 -16.87 7.23 9.90
CA THR A 389 -18.28 7.48 10.25
C THR A 389 -19.18 7.65 9.04
N SER A 390 -18.69 8.20 7.91
CA SER A 390 -19.53 8.67 6.80
C SER A 390 -19.40 7.88 5.50
N MET A 391 -18.34 7.06 5.31
CA MET A 391 -18.08 6.35 4.07
C MET A 391 -18.17 4.84 4.25
N ASP A 392 -18.62 4.12 3.22
CA ASP A 392 -18.72 2.66 3.24
C ASP A 392 -17.39 1.97 2.93
N VAL A 393 -17.27 0.69 3.35
CA VAL A 393 -16.05 -0.13 3.18
C VAL A 393 -15.60 -0.18 1.73
N ASP A 394 -16.53 -0.35 0.78
CA ASP A 394 -16.18 -0.42 -0.65
C ASP A 394 -15.61 0.88 -1.18
N GLN A 395 -16.14 2.02 -0.72
CA GLN A 395 -15.65 3.33 -1.10
C GLN A 395 -14.25 3.59 -0.55
N LEU A 396 -14.04 3.22 0.71
CA LEU A 396 -12.78 3.40 1.41
C LEU A 396 -11.70 2.46 0.84
N SER A 397 -12.00 1.17 0.65
CA SER A 397 -11.05 0.18 0.13
C SER A 397 -10.52 0.54 -1.26
N GLY A 398 -11.39 1.08 -2.13
CA GLY A 398 -10.97 1.60 -3.43
C GLY A 398 -9.98 2.77 -3.32
N MET A 399 -10.21 3.71 -2.39
CA MET A 399 -9.30 4.85 -2.18
C MET A 399 -7.93 4.40 -1.64
N VAL A 400 -7.90 3.42 -0.73
CA VAL A 400 -6.65 2.82 -0.23
C VAL A 400 -5.88 2.20 -1.38
N SER A 401 -6.56 1.37 -2.18
CA SER A 401 -5.93 0.69 -3.33
C SER A 401 -5.28 1.67 -4.30
N VAL A 402 -5.89 2.84 -4.56
CA VAL A 402 -5.26 3.88 -5.41
C VAL A 402 -3.96 4.38 -4.78
N GLY A 403 -3.97 4.74 -3.49
CA GLY A 403 -2.78 5.23 -2.79
C GLY A 403 -1.62 4.23 -2.86
N THR A 404 -1.90 2.98 -2.50
CA THR A 404 -0.92 1.89 -2.49
C THR A 404 -0.38 1.55 -3.87
N LEU A 405 -1.25 1.41 -4.89
CA LEU A 405 -0.84 1.10 -6.26
C LEU A 405 0.03 2.22 -6.85
N MET A 406 -0.25 3.49 -6.51
CA MET A 406 0.62 4.62 -6.87
C MET A 406 1.99 4.49 -6.22
N ALA A 407 2.06 4.20 -4.91
CA ALA A 407 3.33 4.02 -4.20
C ALA A 407 4.13 2.83 -4.76
N PHE A 408 3.48 1.68 -5.01
CA PHE A 408 4.12 0.49 -5.57
C PHE A 408 4.62 0.71 -7.00
N THR A 409 3.89 1.46 -7.81
CA THR A 409 4.33 1.87 -9.15
C THR A 409 5.61 2.69 -9.08
N VAL A 410 5.67 3.65 -8.16
CA VAL A 410 6.87 4.49 -7.96
C VAL A 410 8.05 3.67 -7.43
N VAL A 411 7.82 2.72 -6.54
CA VAL A 411 8.87 1.79 -6.06
C VAL A 411 9.46 0.96 -7.21
N GLY A 412 8.60 0.45 -8.12
CA GLY A 412 9.07 -0.22 -9.35
C GLY A 412 9.92 0.69 -10.24
N LEU A 413 9.50 1.96 -10.41
CA LEU A 413 10.30 2.96 -11.13
C LEU A 413 11.63 3.25 -10.44
N CYS A 414 11.67 3.32 -9.10
CA CYS A 414 12.90 3.52 -8.34
C CYS A 414 13.91 2.38 -8.59
N ILE A 415 13.46 1.11 -8.71
CA ILE A 415 14.34 -0.01 -9.06
C ILE A 415 14.94 0.17 -10.47
N LEU A 416 14.12 0.56 -11.46
CA LEU A 416 14.63 0.80 -12.81
C LEU A 416 15.64 1.94 -12.84
N VAL A 417 15.38 3.03 -12.10
CA VAL A 417 16.33 4.15 -11.99
C VAL A 417 17.60 3.73 -11.27
N LEU A 418 17.51 3.00 -10.15
CA LEU A 418 18.65 2.50 -9.39
C LEU A 418 19.59 1.64 -10.24
N ARG A 419 19.02 0.78 -11.11
CA ARG A 419 19.78 -0.20 -11.88
C ARG A 419 20.37 0.35 -13.19
N TYR A 420 19.71 1.32 -13.83
CA TYR A 420 20.04 1.74 -15.19
C TYR A 420 20.48 3.20 -15.32
N VAL A 421 20.22 4.05 -14.32
CA VAL A 421 20.57 5.48 -14.38
C VAL A 421 21.82 5.75 -13.55
N PRO A 422 22.96 6.11 -14.15
CA PRO A 422 24.19 6.44 -13.41
C PRO A 422 23.95 7.62 -12.45
N PRO A 423 24.55 7.61 -11.24
CA PRO A 423 24.52 8.73 -10.32
C PRO A 423 25.23 9.97 -10.88
N LEU A 424 24.78 11.17 -10.43
CA LEU A 424 25.34 12.45 -10.92
C LEU A 424 26.78 12.74 -10.44
N GLU A 425 27.19 12.11 -9.33
CA GLU A 425 28.47 12.44 -8.65
C GLU A 425 29.69 11.77 -9.30
N GLU A 426 29.53 10.65 -10.01
CA GLU A 426 30.62 9.98 -10.71
C GLU A 426 31.13 10.77 -11.93
N SER A 427 30.28 11.59 -12.56
CA SER A 427 30.68 12.40 -13.70
C SER A 427 31.63 13.56 -13.34
N SER A 428 31.68 13.97 -12.07
CA SER A 428 32.48 15.15 -11.65
C SER A 428 33.87 14.82 -11.08
N ILE A 429 34.13 13.56 -10.69
CA ILE A 429 35.35 13.20 -9.96
C ILE A 429 36.32 12.34 -10.80
N ALA A 430 35.85 11.64 -11.83
CA ALA A 430 36.62 10.61 -12.53
C ALA A 430 36.85 10.83 -14.03
N ALA A 431 36.35 11.91 -14.65
CA ALA A 431 36.26 11.95 -16.09
C ALA A 431 37.35 12.77 -16.78
N SER A 432 38.15 12.11 -17.60
CA SER A 432 38.64 12.65 -18.86
C SER A 432 37.45 12.91 -19.81
N PHE A 433 37.40 14.06 -20.47
CA PHE A 433 36.29 14.57 -21.31
C PHE A 433 35.54 13.55 -22.20
N PRO A 434 36.14 12.49 -22.78
CA PRO A 434 35.40 11.51 -23.59
C PRO A 434 34.53 10.54 -22.78
N GLU A 435 34.80 10.28 -21.51
CA GLU A 435 34.01 9.39 -20.65
C GLU A 435 32.74 10.09 -20.14
N GLU A 436 32.77 11.41 -19.99
CA GLU A 436 31.63 12.23 -19.55
C GLU A 436 30.50 12.23 -20.59
N GLU A 437 30.80 12.41 -21.87
CA GLU A 437 29.80 12.36 -22.95
C GLU A 437 29.15 10.98 -23.08
N GLU A 438 29.91 9.90 -22.89
CA GLU A 438 29.40 8.54 -22.95
C GLU A 438 28.46 8.23 -21.76
N HIS A 439 28.78 8.70 -20.56
CA HIS A 439 27.95 8.56 -19.37
C HIS A 439 26.64 9.36 -19.47
N GLU A 440 26.69 10.59 -19.97
CA GLU A 440 25.52 11.43 -20.18
C GLU A 440 24.58 10.84 -21.24
N SER A 441 25.12 10.31 -22.32
CA SER A 441 24.36 9.62 -23.37
C SER A 441 23.67 8.34 -22.84
N LYS A 442 24.38 7.50 -22.08
CA LYS A 442 23.82 6.29 -21.45
C LYS A 442 22.67 6.66 -20.48
N ARG A 443 22.88 7.68 -19.68
CA ARG A 443 21.87 8.21 -18.76
C ARG A 443 20.62 8.69 -19.47
N PHE A 444 20.77 9.48 -20.54
CA PHE A 444 19.66 9.97 -21.34
C PHE A 444 18.86 8.82 -21.96
N LEU A 445 19.56 7.82 -22.54
CA LEU A 445 18.94 6.64 -23.12
C LEU A 445 18.17 5.81 -22.10
N ALA A 446 18.72 5.61 -20.90
CA ALA A 446 18.06 4.89 -19.82
C ALA A 446 16.78 5.60 -19.36
N VAL A 447 16.83 6.91 -19.11
CA VAL A 447 15.68 7.72 -18.73
C VAL A 447 14.60 7.70 -19.81
N LEU A 448 14.99 7.88 -21.09
CA LEU A 448 14.06 7.83 -22.22
C LEU A 448 13.37 6.45 -22.32
N SER A 449 14.12 5.37 -22.09
CA SER A 449 13.58 4.01 -22.09
C SER A 449 12.58 3.79 -20.95
N ILE A 450 12.87 4.29 -19.73
CA ILE A 450 11.95 4.22 -18.59
C ILE A 450 10.67 5.03 -18.87
N ILE A 451 10.79 6.21 -19.45
CA ILE A 451 9.63 7.04 -19.85
C ILE A 451 8.80 6.33 -20.92
N SER A 452 9.45 5.69 -21.91
CA SER A 452 8.79 4.91 -22.96
C SER A 452 8.02 3.71 -22.37
N ILE A 453 8.63 2.98 -21.43
CA ILE A 453 7.98 1.87 -20.71
C ILE A 453 6.74 2.37 -19.97
N PHE A 454 6.88 3.42 -19.15
CA PHE A 454 5.77 3.94 -18.35
C PHE A 454 4.64 4.50 -19.22
N GLY A 455 4.98 5.25 -20.28
CA GLY A 455 4.00 5.74 -21.26
C GLY A 455 3.30 4.61 -22.01
N GLY A 456 4.05 3.56 -22.40
CA GLY A 456 3.51 2.35 -23.02
C GLY A 456 2.53 1.61 -22.09
N ILE A 457 2.89 1.44 -20.82
CA ILE A 457 2.03 0.84 -19.79
C ILE A 457 0.74 1.64 -19.61
N LEU A 458 0.83 2.97 -19.51
CA LEU A 458 -0.35 3.83 -19.39
C LEU A 458 -1.29 3.65 -20.58
N LEU A 459 -0.77 3.69 -21.81
CA LEU A 459 -1.58 3.53 -23.01
C LEU A 459 -2.27 2.17 -23.08
N VAL A 460 -1.57 1.07 -22.77
CA VAL A 460 -2.14 -0.28 -22.74
C VAL A 460 -3.24 -0.38 -21.69
N SER A 461 -2.99 0.13 -20.48
CA SER A 461 -3.96 0.09 -19.38
C SER A 461 -5.22 0.91 -19.68
N LEU A 462 -5.07 2.12 -20.21
CA LEU A 462 -6.18 2.96 -20.60
C LEU A 462 -6.97 2.40 -21.79
N ALA A 463 -6.29 1.77 -22.77
CA ALA A 463 -6.95 1.10 -23.89
C ALA A 463 -7.86 -0.06 -23.44
N SER A 464 -7.47 -0.76 -22.37
CA SER A 464 -8.28 -1.85 -21.78
C SER A 464 -9.48 -1.33 -20.98
N SER A 465 -9.33 -0.18 -20.33
CA SER A 465 -10.33 0.36 -19.38
C SER A 465 -11.38 1.23 -20.05
N PHE A 466 -11.01 2.02 -21.06
CA PHE A 466 -11.91 2.96 -21.73
C PHE A 466 -12.83 2.27 -22.76
N THR A 467 -13.94 1.72 -22.27
CA THR A 467 -14.95 1.05 -23.11
C THR A 467 -15.77 2.00 -23.99
N PHE A 468 -15.79 3.30 -23.71
CA PHE A 468 -16.50 4.31 -24.48
C PHE A 468 -15.79 4.73 -25.78
N LEU A 469 -14.48 4.45 -25.90
CA LEU A 469 -13.75 4.68 -27.15
C LEU A 469 -14.15 3.68 -28.24
N ALA A 470 -14.20 4.13 -29.49
CA ALA A 470 -14.42 3.28 -30.64
C ALA A 470 -13.39 2.12 -30.67
N SER A 471 -13.80 0.94 -31.09
CA SER A 471 -12.96 -0.25 -31.08
C SER A 471 -11.61 -0.04 -31.74
N TRP A 472 -11.58 0.63 -32.94
CA TRP A 472 -10.36 0.91 -33.66
C TRP A 472 -9.40 1.83 -32.87
N GLY A 473 -9.92 2.84 -32.15
CA GLY A 473 -9.10 3.73 -31.31
C GLY A 473 -8.45 3.00 -30.15
N ARG A 474 -9.18 2.09 -29.51
CA ARG A 474 -8.63 1.22 -28.43
C ARG A 474 -7.52 0.31 -28.96
N TRP A 475 -7.73 -0.32 -30.15
CA TRP A 475 -6.70 -1.14 -30.77
C TRP A 475 -5.45 -0.34 -31.14
N MET A 476 -5.61 0.84 -31.74
CA MET A 476 -4.48 1.73 -32.01
C MET A 476 -3.72 2.14 -30.75
N MET A 477 -4.43 2.59 -29.73
CA MET A 477 -3.80 2.98 -28.46
C MET A 477 -3.08 1.81 -27.80
N GLY A 478 -3.68 0.61 -27.79
CA GLY A 478 -3.09 -0.60 -27.26
C GLY A 478 -1.85 -1.04 -28.02
N THR A 479 -1.88 -1.02 -29.36
CA THR A 479 -0.72 -1.41 -30.20
C THR A 479 0.44 -0.44 -30.06
N VAL A 480 0.19 0.88 -30.07
CA VAL A 480 1.23 1.89 -29.84
C VAL A 480 1.82 1.74 -28.43
N GLY A 481 0.96 1.56 -27.41
CA GLY A 481 1.41 1.33 -26.04
C GLY A 481 2.28 0.08 -25.92
N LEU A 482 1.87 -1.02 -26.55
CA LEU A 482 2.63 -2.28 -26.55
C LEU A 482 3.99 -2.13 -27.24
N LEU A 483 4.06 -1.42 -28.36
CA LEU A 483 5.32 -1.14 -29.07
C LEU A 483 6.27 -0.31 -28.21
N LEU A 484 5.76 0.74 -27.53
CA LEU A 484 6.56 1.55 -26.62
C LEU A 484 7.08 0.73 -25.43
N LEU A 485 6.22 -0.10 -24.84
CA LEU A 485 6.58 -0.98 -23.73
C LEU A 485 7.69 -1.98 -24.14
N ILE A 486 7.49 -2.68 -25.24
CA ILE A 486 8.47 -3.68 -25.73
C ILE A 486 9.77 -2.99 -26.10
N SER A 487 9.73 -1.90 -26.89
CA SER A 487 10.94 -1.20 -27.32
C SER A 487 11.76 -0.65 -26.16
N GLY A 488 11.09 -0.06 -25.14
CA GLY A 488 11.74 0.43 -23.94
C GLY A 488 12.36 -0.71 -23.12
N THR A 489 11.63 -1.81 -22.93
CA THR A 489 12.12 -2.99 -22.19
C THR A 489 13.29 -3.66 -22.89
N VAL A 490 13.23 -3.85 -24.19
CA VAL A 490 14.34 -4.42 -24.99
C VAL A 490 15.57 -3.52 -24.93
N LYS A 491 15.41 -2.20 -25.01
CA LYS A 491 16.53 -1.27 -24.85
C LYS A 491 17.20 -1.41 -23.49
N LEU A 492 16.42 -1.52 -22.39
CA LEU A 492 17.00 -1.74 -21.05
C LEU A 492 17.68 -3.10 -20.93
N LEU A 493 17.16 -4.17 -21.56
CA LEU A 493 17.79 -5.49 -21.56
C LEU A 493 19.16 -5.50 -22.29
N ILE A 494 19.29 -4.69 -23.35
CA ILE A 494 20.56 -4.55 -24.10
C ILE A 494 21.54 -3.64 -23.34
N THR A 495 21.03 -2.66 -22.59
CA THR A 495 21.85 -1.74 -21.79
C THR A 495 22.40 -2.52 -20.59
N LYS A 496 23.72 -2.51 -20.41
CA LYS A 496 24.33 -3.12 -19.23
C LYS A 496 23.85 -2.38 -17.97
N GLU A 497 23.52 -3.15 -16.94
CA GLU A 497 23.24 -2.58 -15.63
C GLU A 497 24.45 -1.76 -15.17
N VAL A 498 24.20 -0.58 -14.63
CA VAL A 498 25.23 0.21 -13.97
C VAL A 498 25.70 -0.60 -12.77
N GLY A 499 26.99 -0.97 -12.76
CA GLY A 499 27.54 -1.85 -11.74
C GLY A 499 27.31 -1.27 -10.35
N ILE A 500 26.45 -1.92 -9.58
CA ILE A 500 26.01 -1.51 -8.25
C ILE A 500 27.15 -1.60 -7.20
N SER A 501 28.32 -2.10 -7.63
CA SER A 501 29.39 -2.53 -6.75
C SER A 501 30.12 -1.42 -6.01
N HIS A 502 29.97 -0.15 -6.37
CA HIS A 502 30.87 0.88 -5.84
C HIS A 502 30.27 1.96 -4.94
N HIS A 503 28.94 2.18 -4.91
CA HIS A 503 28.43 3.38 -4.22
C HIS A 503 27.31 3.18 -3.20
N PHE A 504 26.62 2.03 -3.17
CA PHE A 504 25.43 1.92 -2.32
C PHE A 504 25.29 0.55 -1.66
N GLY A 505 25.74 0.45 -0.41
CA GLY A 505 25.35 -0.60 0.50
C GLY A 505 26.22 -1.87 0.45
N HIS A 506 26.09 -2.65 1.48
CA HIS A 506 26.83 -3.89 1.71
C HIS A 506 26.63 -4.91 0.57
N SER A 507 27.66 -5.67 0.27
CA SER A 507 27.71 -6.69 -0.79
C SER A 507 26.67 -7.82 -0.66
N ASN A 508 25.96 -7.92 0.46
CA ASN A 508 25.03 -9.01 0.78
C ASN A 508 23.54 -8.58 0.79
N CYS A 509 23.16 -7.50 0.09
CA CYS A 509 21.75 -7.08 0.01
C CYS A 509 20.95 -7.98 -0.94
N PHE A 510 19.64 -8.08 -0.70
CA PHE A 510 18.73 -8.76 -1.61
C PHE A 510 18.69 -8.07 -2.98
N HIS A 511 18.70 -8.86 -4.04
CA HIS A 511 18.57 -8.41 -5.42
C HIS A 511 17.24 -8.86 -5.99
N CYS A 512 16.44 -7.94 -6.52
CA CYS A 512 15.23 -8.26 -7.24
C CYS A 512 15.59 -9.12 -8.47
N PRO A 513 14.97 -10.30 -8.63
CA PRO A 513 15.26 -11.17 -9.76
C PRO A 513 14.72 -10.61 -11.07
N PHE A 514 15.29 -11.05 -12.20
CA PHE A 514 14.78 -10.76 -13.55
C PHE A 514 14.56 -9.27 -13.87
N VAL A 515 15.41 -8.38 -13.38
CA VAL A 515 15.38 -6.96 -13.77
C VAL A 515 15.84 -6.83 -15.23
N PRO A 516 15.17 -6.03 -16.12
CA PRO A 516 14.06 -5.10 -15.84
C PRO A 516 12.66 -5.72 -15.92
N VAL A 517 12.52 -6.98 -16.31
CA VAL A 517 11.23 -7.59 -16.64
C VAL A 517 10.28 -7.59 -15.44
N LEU A 518 10.76 -7.97 -14.24
CA LEU A 518 9.92 -8.05 -13.05
C LEU A 518 9.41 -6.67 -12.57
N PRO A 519 10.25 -5.62 -12.43
CA PRO A 519 9.76 -4.28 -12.11
C PRO A 519 8.78 -3.75 -13.16
N VAL A 520 9.03 -4.00 -14.45
CA VAL A 520 8.13 -3.60 -15.54
C VAL A 520 6.78 -4.32 -15.42
N ALA A 521 6.79 -5.63 -15.15
CA ALA A 521 5.57 -6.40 -14.92
C ALA A 521 4.80 -5.90 -13.68
N SER A 522 5.51 -5.58 -12.58
CA SER A 522 4.91 -4.97 -11.39
C SER A 522 4.23 -3.64 -11.73
N ILE A 523 4.91 -2.73 -12.41
CA ILE A 523 4.35 -1.44 -12.84
C ILE A 523 3.13 -1.66 -13.75
N LEU A 524 3.22 -2.59 -14.71
CA LEU A 524 2.12 -2.89 -15.64
C LEU A 524 0.87 -3.34 -14.87
N VAL A 525 1.02 -4.30 -13.96
CA VAL A 525 -0.10 -4.82 -13.18
C VAL A 525 -0.67 -3.73 -12.27
N ASN A 526 0.16 -2.96 -11.57
CA ASN A 526 -0.28 -1.89 -10.70
C ASN A 526 -1.06 -0.80 -11.48
N VAL A 527 -0.53 -0.33 -12.61
CA VAL A 527 -1.19 0.68 -13.43
C VAL A 527 -2.46 0.12 -14.09
N TYR A 528 -2.46 -1.16 -14.48
CA TYR A 528 -3.66 -1.82 -14.99
C TYR A 528 -4.77 -1.88 -13.93
N LEU A 529 -4.45 -2.29 -12.71
CA LEU A 529 -5.39 -2.30 -11.59
C LEU A 529 -5.90 -0.88 -11.30
N LEU A 530 -5.00 0.10 -11.26
CA LEU A 530 -5.32 1.53 -11.10
C LEU A 530 -6.33 2.02 -12.16
N ALA A 531 -6.12 1.67 -13.41
CA ALA A 531 -6.99 2.08 -14.51
C ALA A 531 -8.39 1.43 -14.46
N ASN A 532 -8.52 0.28 -13.79
CA ASN A 532 -9.79 -0.44 -13.64
C ASN A 532 -10.54 -0.13 -12.32
N ILE A 533 -9.98 0.71 -11.46
CA ILE A 533 -10.69 1.25 -10.30
C ILE A 533 -11.78 2.21 -10.79
N GLY A 534 -12.99 2.08 -10.24
CA GLY A 534 -14.16 2.83 -10.69
C GLY A 534 -13.99 4.35 -10.66
N ILE A 535 -14.64 5.06 -11.58
CA ILE A 535 -14.58 6.53 -11.74
C ILE A 535 -14.95 7.26 -10.43
N SER A 536 -15.92 6.74 -9.67
CA SER A 536 -16.33 7.32 -8.39
C SER A 536 -15.19 7.38 -7.36
N THR A 537 -14.31 6.37 -7.34
CA THR A 537 -13.12 6.34 -6.49
C THR A 537 -12.10 7.37 -6.96
N TRP A 538 -11.87 7.46 -8.28
CA TRP A 538 -10.96 8.47 -8.84
C TRP A 538 -11.39 9.90 -8.54
N ILE A 539 -12.69 10.21 -8.54
CA ILE A 539 -13.20 11.54 -8.17
C ILE A 539 -12.82 11.85 -6.71
N ARG A 540 -13.04 10.92 -5.78
CA ARG A 540 -12.71 11.12 -4.35
C ARG A 540 -11.21 11.28 -4.13
N VAL A 541 -10.40 10.42 -4.75
CA VAL A 541 -8.94 10.50 -4.65
C VAL A 541 -8.40 11.76 -5.32
N SER A 542 -8.99 12.21 -6.43
CA SER A 542 -8.60 13.46 -7.10
C SER A 542 -8.81 14.68 -6.20
N VAL A 543 -9.89 14.73 -5.42
CA VAL A 543 -10.09 15.80 -4.41
C VAL A 543 -8.94 15.81 -3.40
N TRP A 544 -8.53 14.63 -2.90
CA TRP A 544 -7.41 14.50 -1.98
C TRP A 544 -6.07 14.93 -2.61
N LEU A 545 -5.81 14.49 -3.84
CA LEU A 545 -4.57 14.83 -4.57
C LEU A 545 -4.51 16.33 -4.90
N ILE A 546 -5.61 16.94 -5.31
CA ILE A 546 -5.68 18.40 -5.57
C ILE A 546 -5.40 19.16 -4.28
N PHE A 547 -6.00 18.76 -3.16
CA PHE A 547 -5.69 19.36 -1.86
C PHE A 547 -4.20 19.24 -1.52
N GLY A 548 -3.59 18.06 -1.73
CA GLY A 548 -2.15 17.86 -1.54
C GLY A 548 -1.30 18.75 -2.46
N LEU A 549 -1.67 18.88 -3.73
CA LEU A 549 -0.99 19.76 -4.67
C LEU A 549 -1.04 21.24 -4.24
N LEU A 550 -2.18 21.69 -3.72
CA LEU A 550 -2.31 23.04 -3.18
C LEU A 550 -1.39 23.23 -1.96
N VAL A 551 -1.37 22.29 -1.02
CA VAL A 551 -0.46 22.34 0.14
C VAL A 551 1.00 22.40 -0.34
N TYR A 552 1.38 21.59 -1.31
CA TYR A 552 2.74 21.61 -1.88
C TYR A 552 3.08 22.93 -2.56
N ALA A 553 2.18 23.45 -3.40
CA ALA A 553 2.40 24.69 -4.14
C ALA A 553 2.52 25.90 -3.22
N PHE A 554 1.66 26.00 -2.20
CA PHE A 554 1.65 27.14 -1.28
C PHE A 554 2.68 27.04 -0.17
N TYR A 555 3.06 25.85 0.26
CA TYR A 555 3.98 25.65 1.38
C TYR A 555 5.26 24.89 0.97
N GLY A 556 5.15 23.66 0.47
CA GLY A 556 6.26 22.74 0.26
C GLY A 556 7.36 23.32 -0.64
N VAL A 557 6.99 23.91 -1.79
CA VAL A 557 7.93 24.53 -2.75
C VAL A 557 8.76 25.66 -2.13
N HIS A 558 8.24 26.37 -1.13
CA HIS A 558 8.88 27.54 -0.53
C HIS A 558 9.77 27.19 0.67
N TYR A 559 9.41 26.15 1.43
CA TYR A 559 10.07 25.80 2.68
C TYR A 559 10.92 24.53 2.62
N SER A 560 10.99 23.85 1.47
CA SER A 560 11.80 22.65 1.26
C SER A 560 13.27 22.87 1.66
N LEU A 561 13.81 21.97 2.51
CA LEU A 561 15.18 22.04 3.03
C LEU A 561 16.23 21.55 2.01
N SER A 562 15.85 20.74 1.03
CA SER A 562 16.78 20.21 0.02
C SER A 562 17.45 21.31 -0.84
N GLY A 563 16.93 22.53 -0.81
CA GLY A 563 17.54 23.71 -1.44
C GLY A 563 18.53 24.48 -0.57
N ARG A 564 18.58 24.22 0.75
CA ARG A 564 19.41 25.00 1.70
C ARG A 564 20.75 24.35 2.02
N THR A 565 20.93 23.06 1.76
CA THR A 565 22.17 22.31 2.05
C THR A 565 23.26 22.45 0.98
N ARG A 566 23.04 23.28 -0.05
CA ARG A 566 24.04 23.57 -1.11
C ARG A 566 24.59 25.01 -1.08
N VAL A 567 24.52 25.72 0.05
CA VAL A 567 25.16 27.01 0.24
C VAL A 567 26.30 26.88 1.23
#